data_8baa9615453befadf7b37c88dec7f059
#
_entry.id   8baa9615453befadf7b37c88dec7f059
#
_cell.length_a   1.000
_cell.length_b   1.000
_cell.length_c   1.000
_cell.angle_alpha   90.00
_cell.angle_beta   90.00
_cell.angle_gamma   90.00
#
_symmetry.space_group_name_H-M   'P 1'
#
loop_
_entity.id
_entity.type
_entity.pdbx_description
1 polymer ?
#
loop_
_entity_poly.entity_id
_entity_poly.type
_entity_poly.pdbx_seq_one_letter_code
_entity_poly.pdbx_strand_id
1 'polypeptide(L)'
;TLPVSARQLVGAKTIASCLIQFLSSITVFLSIIVYFAVIIAAVLGSDTTSYTGTMSFAMLSTEFQQSLGVTLTQYCVFLIGYSLIGCITGCCILLGCVSLGQLYTKHRILGAILAYFIVTMIMQVITYLAMLPAYGKLFAASAAGDTLPLMSFMMPAFIAILITTIILAIAMYFINIHMMTKKLNLE
;
A
#
# COMPACT_ATOMS: atom_id res chain seq x y z
N THR A 1 -0.42 38.76 -5.39
CA THR A 1 -0.83 37.49 -6.00
C THR A 1 0.38 36.87 -6.66
N LEU A 2 0.87 35.74 -6.10
CA LEU A 2 2.00 35.00 -6.69
C LEU A 2 1.52 34.38 -8.02
N PRO A 3 2.19 34.60 -9.14
CA PRO A 3 1.82 34.04 -10.44
C PRO A 3 2.23 32.56 -10.54
N VAL A 4 1.67 31.72 -9.66
CA VAL A 4 1.95 30.29 -9.64
C VAL A 4 0.82 29.57 -10.36
N SER A 5 1.14 28.78 -11.39
CA SER A 5 0.13 28.00 -12.09
C SER A 5 -0.52 26.95 -11.17
N ALA A 6 -1.81 26.67 -11.35
CA ALA A 6 -2.54 25.66 -10.56
C ALA A 6 -1.83 24.30 -10.55
N ARG A 7 -1.18 23.93 -11.68
CA ARG A 7 -0.39 22.69 -11.79
C ARG A 7 0.83 22.67 -10.86
N GLN A 8 1.55 23.79 -10.76
CA GLN A 8 2.71 23.90 -9.85
C GLN A 8 2.27 23.82 -8.38
N LEU A 9 1.14 24.45 -8.03
CA LEU A 9 0.61 24.41 -6.69
C LEU A 9 0.18 22.98 -6.28
N VAL A 10 -0.53 22.27 -7.17
CA VAL A 10 -0.90 20.87 -6.95
C VAL A 10 0.34 19.99 -6.84
N GLY A 11 1.30 20.17 -7.73
CA GLY A 11 2.56 19.41 -7.71
C GLY A 11 3.33 19.60 -6.39
N ALA A 12 3.48 20.86 -5.94
CA ALA A 12 4.17 21.15 -4.68
C ALA A 12 3.45 20.52 -3.47
N LYS A 13 2.11 20.59 -3.41
CA LYS A 13 1.34 19.93 -2.35
C LYS A 13 1.47 18.42 -2.38
N THR A 14 1.45 17.82 -3.57
CA THR A 14 1.63 16.37 -3.73
C THR A 14 3.00 15.93 -3.25
N ILE A 15 4.07 16.64 -3.65
CA ILE A 15 5.44 16.32 -3.22
C ILE A 15 5.57 16.43 -1.69
N ALA A 16 5.08 17.50 -1.09
CA ALA A 16 5.12 17.69 0.36
C ALA A 16 4.37 16.57 1.10
N SER A 17 3.17 16.20 0.62
CA SER A 17 2.38 15.11 1.19
C SER A 17 3.09 13.75 1.03
N CYS A 18 3.71 13.49 -0.12
CA CYS A 18 4.49 12.27 -0.35
C CYS A 18 5.69 12.15 0.59
N LEU A 19 6.40 13.24 0.86
CA LEU A 19 7.52 13.23 1.80
C LEU A 19 7.07 12.89 3.22
N ILE A 20 5.98 13.47 3.69
CA ILE A 20 5.41 13.18 5.02
C ILE A 20 4.95 11.72 5.10
N GLN A 21 4.24 11.24 4.07
CA GLN A 21 3.76 9.86 3.99
C GLN A 21 4.92 8.86 3.96
N PHE A 22 5.98 9.17 3.22
CA PHE A 22 7.18 8.33 3.16
C PHE A 22 7.89 8.26 4.51
N LEU A 23 8.03 9.38 5.22
CA LEU A 23 8.60 9.40 6.56
C LEU A 23 7.76 8.59 7.55
N SER A 24 6.43 8.71 7.46
CA SER A 24 5.50 7.88 8.24
C SER A 24 5.65 6.39 7.95
N SER A 25 5.79 6.01 6.67
CA SER A 25 6.01 4.61 6.27
C SER A 25 7.31 4.04 6.86
N ILE A 26 8.40 4.80 6.84
CA ILE A 26 9.67 4.39 7.47
C ILE A 26 9.46 4.10 8.96
N THR A 27 8.74 4.95 9.67
CA THR A 27 8.44 4.75 11.10
C THR A 27 7.66 3.47 11.35
N VAL A 28 6.68 3.17 10.50
CA VAL A 28 5.90 1.93 10.58
C VAL A 28 6.79 0.71 10.33
N PHE A 29 7.64 0.73 9.30
CA PHE A 29 8.58 -0.37 9.02
C PHE A 29 9.55 -0.61 10.18
N LEU A 30 10.11 0.44 10.77
CA LEU A 30 10.97 0.33 11.95
C LEU A 30 10.22 -0.28 13.13
N SER A 31 8.97 0.14 13.36
CA SER A 31 8.13 -0.44 14.43
C SER A 31 7.87 -1.93 14.22
N ILE A 32 7.63 -2.36 12.99
CA ILE A 32 7.42 -3.77 12.65
C ILE A 32 8.71 -4.57 12.91
N ILE A 33 9.88 -4.06 12.51
CA ILE A 33 11.17 -4.72 12.74
C ILE A 33 11.42 -4.88 14.25
N VAL A 34 11.20 -3.82 15.04
CA VAL A 34 11.35 -3.87 16.49
C VAL A 34 10.39 -4.89 17.11
N TYR A 35 9.13 -4.90 16.67
CA TYR A 35 8.13 -5.85 17.13
C TYR A 35 8.54 -7.31 16.89
N PHE A 36 9.00 -7.63 15.68
CA PHE A 36 9.53 -8.97 15.38
C PHE A 36 10.78 -9.31 16.18
N ALA A 37 11.70 -8.37 16.37
CA ALA A 37 12.88 -8.57 17.19
C ALA A 37 12.52 -8.89 18.65
N VAL A 38 11.53 -8.22 19.22
CA VAL A 38 11.03 -8.49 20.57
C VAL A 38 10.36 -9.87 20.68
N ILE A 39 9.54 -10.25 19.70
CA ILE A 39 8.92 -11.58 19.68
C ILE A 39 9.99 -12.67 19.60
N ILE A 40 10.96 -12.54 18.70
CA ILE A 40 12.06 -13.51 18.57
C ILE A 40 12.85 -13.59 19.88
N ALA A 41 13.18 -12.47 20.51
CA ALA A 41 13.86 -12.44 21.80
C ALA A 41 13.04 -13.09 22.93
N ALA A 42 11.71 -12.87 22.96
CA ALA A 42 10.83 -13.47 23.94
C ALA A 42 10.70 -14.99 23.75
N VAL A 43 10.59 -15.46 22.51
CA VAL A 43 10.52 -16.90 22.18
C VAL A 43 11.85 -17.60 22.50
N LEU A 44 12.98 -16.98 22.17
CA LEU A 44 14.32 -17.55 22.49
C LEU A 44 14.65 -17.46 23.99
N GLY A 45 14.07 -16.49 24.71
CA GLY A 45 14.28 -16.33 26.17
C GLY A 45 13.43 -17.25 27.04
N SER A 46 12.35 -17.83 26.50
CA SER A 46 11.45 -18.72 27.27
C SER A 46 11.90 -20.19 27.29
N ASP A 47 12.74 -20.63 26.34
CA ASP A 47 13.15 -22.03 26.24
C ASP A 47 14.69 -22.19 26.36
N THR A 48 15.21 -22.06 27.58
CA THR A 48 16.63 -22.30 27.86
C THR A 48 17.05 -23.78 27.91
N THR A 49 16.17 -24.74 27.60
CA THR A 49 16.45 -26.15 27.82
C THR A 49 16.44 -27.07 26.58
N SER A 50 16.01 -26.63 25.42
CA SER A 50 15.88 -27.59 24.29
C SER A 50 16.28 -27.10 22.90
N TYR A 51 16.51 -25.81 22.66
CA TYR A 51 16.92 -25.31 21.32
C TYR A 51 18.19 -24.49 21.39
N THR A 52 19.31 -25.15 21.63
CA THR A 52 20.67 -24.65 21.31
C THR A 52 20.94 -24.73 19.80
N GLY A 53 19.93 -24.64 18.97
CA GLY A 53 20.08 -24.42 17.55
C GLY A 53 20.13 -22.91 17.32
N THR A 54 21.34 -22.38 17.11
CA THR A 54 21.50 -21.08 16.48
C THR A 54 20.63 -21.08 15.22
N MET A 55 19.45 -20.43 15.27
CA MET A 55 18.70 -20.14 14.06
C MET A 55 19.60 -19.23 13.22
N SER A 56 20.43 -19.86 12.39
CA SER A 56 21.30 -19.16 11.48
C SER A 56 20.37 -18.38 10.52
N PHE A 57 20.70 -17.14 10.22
CA PHE A 57 20.01 -16.34 9.19
C PHE A 57 19.87 -17.13 7.88
N ALA A 58 20.81 -18.04 7.60
CA ALA A 58 20.76 -18.96 6.47
C ALA A 58 19.56 -19.94 6.57
N MET A 59 19.27 -20.46 7.75
CA MET A 59 18.15 -21.39 7.97
C MET A 59 16.81 -20.67 7.81
N LEU A 60 16.70 -19.46 8.36
CA LEU A 60 15.52 -18.59 8.20
C LEU A 60 15.29 -18.25 6.71
N SER A 61 16.33 -17.95 5.96
CA SER A 61 16.22 -17.63 4.52
C SER A 61 15.82 -18.82 3.67
N THR A 62 16.24 -20.04 4.00
CA THR A 62 15.84 -21.26 3.29
C THR A 62 14.40 -21.64 3.58
N GLU A 63 13.96 -21.59 4.82
CA GLU A 63 12.56 -21.80 5.22
C GLU A 63 11.62 -20.78 4.56
N PHE A 64 12.05 -19.50 4.53
CA PHE A 64 11.33 -18.43 3.87
C PHE A 64 11.20 -18.69 2.37
N GLN A 65 12.26 -19.15 1.71
CA GLN A 65 12.24 -19.47 0.29
C GLN A 65 11.36 -20.70 -0.02
N GLN A 66 11.33 -21.70 0.85
CA GLN A 66 10.47 -22.86 0.68
C GLN A 66 8.99 -22.51 0.84
N SER A 67 8.64 -21.67 1.82
CA SER A 67 7.25 -21.30 2.09
C SER A 67 6.69 -20.27 1.12
N LEU A 68 7.48 -19.27 0.72
CA LEU A 68 7.04 -18.18 -0.13
C LEU A 68 7.43 -18.34 -1.61
N GLY A 69 8.42 -19.17 -1.93
CA GLY A 69 8.89 -19.38 -3.30
C GLY A 69 9.75 -18.26 -3.85
N VAL A 70 10.16 -17.29 -3.02
CA VAL A 70 11.03 -16.16 -3.38
C VAL A 70 12.12 -15.97 -2.33
N THR A 71 13.25 -15.42 -2.75
CA THR A 71 14.34 -15.11 -1.81
C THR A 71 13.94 -13.91 -0.92
N LEU A 72 14.45 -13.88 0.30
CA LEU A 72 14.20 -12.79 1.25
C LEU A 72 14.54 -11.42 0.64
N THR A 73 15.63 -11.33 -0.11
CA THR A 73 16.07 -10.09 -0.78
C THR A 73 15.05 -9.63 -1.83
N GLN A 74 14.56 -10.55 -2.67
CA GLN A 74 13.55 -10.23 -3.67
C GLN A 74 12.25 -9.74 -3.02
N TYR A 75 11.84 -10.36 -1.92
CA TYR A 75 10.67 -9.95 -1.16
C TYR A 75 10.83 -8.55 -0.55
N CYS A 76 11.99 -8.25 0.05
CA CYS A 76 12.26 -6.90 0.58
C CYS A 76 12.26 -5.83 -0.51
N VAL A 77 12.89 -6.09 -1.66
CA VAL A 77 12.88 -5.15 -2.80
C VAL A 77 11.46 -4.93 -3.31
N PHE A 78 10.67 -6.00 -3.43
CA PHE A 78 9.26 -5.90 -3.81
C PHE A 78 8.44 -5.07 -2.81
N LEU A 79 8.59 -5.28 -1.50
CA LEU A 79 7.89 -4.52 -0.47
C LEU A 79 8.25 -3.03 -0.49
N ILE A 80 9.54 -2.71 -0.65
CA ILE A 80 10.00 -1.32 -0.72
C ILE A 80 9.41 -0.64 -1.97
N GLY A 81 9.50 -1.28 -3.13
CA GLY A 81 8.92 -0.76 -4.37
C GLY A 81 7.41 -0.56 -4.29
N TYR A 82 6.70 -1.55 -3.76
CA TYR A 82 5.25 -1.49 -3.56
C TYR A 82 4.85 -0.37 -2.60
N SER A 83 5.60 -0.20 -1.50
CA SER A 83 5.38 0.87 -0.52
C SER A 83 5.60 2.27 -1.11
N LEU A 84 6.67 2.46 -1.91
CA LEU A 84 6.94 3.73 -2.58
C LEU A 84 5.82 4.12 -3.55
N ILE A 85 5.39 3.18 -4.39
CA ILE A 85 4.26 3.41 -5.31
C ILE A 85 2.99 3.69 -4.51
N GLY A 86 2.74 2.93 -3.44
CA GLY A 86 1.60 3.13 -2.54
C GLY A 86 1.56 4.51 -1.88
N CYS A 87 2.72 5.05 -1.47
CA CYS A 87 2.82 6.40 -0.94
C CYS A 87 2.40 7.46 -1.97
N ILE A 88 2.92 7.37 -3.19
CA ILE A 88 2.62 8.35 -4.25
C ILE A 88 1.15 8.28 -4.64
N THR A 89 0.64 7.07 -4.89
CA THR A 89 -0.75 6.86 -5.31
C THR A 89 -1.73 7.25 -4.20
N GLY A 90 -1.43 6.91 -2.94
CA GLY A 90 -2.23 7.28 -1.78
C GLY A 90 -2.35 8.79 -1.61
N CYS A 91 -1.26 9.53 -1.75
CA CYS A 91 -1.27 11.00 -1.71
C CYS A 91 -2.12 11.60 -2.83
N CYS A 92 -2.03 11.08 -4.06
CA CYS A 92 -2.84 11.56 -5.18
C CYS A 92 -4.34 11.32 -4.94
N ILE A 93 -4.71 10.16 -4.39
CA ILE A 93 -6.09 9.82 -4.05
C ILE A 93 -6.62 10.74 -2.96
N LEU A 94 -5.87 10.94 -1.87
CA LEU A 94 -6.28 11.82 -0.76
C LEU A 94 -6.49 13.26 -1.23
N LEU A 95 -5.54 13.82 -1.99
CA LEU A 95 -5.66 15.18 -2.51
C LEU A 95 -6.84 15.31 -3.49
N GLY A 96 -7.10 14.29 -4.31
CA GLY A 96 -8.26 14.24 -5.18
C GLY A 96 -9.57 14.22 -4.40
N CYS A 97 -9.66 13.45 -3.32
CA CYS A 97 -10.84 13.41 -2.44
C CYS A 97 -11.08 14.75 -1.73
N VAL A 98 -10.01 15.42 -1.28
CA VAL A 98 -10.13 16.78 -0.70
C VAL A 98 -10.66 17.77 -1.73
N SER A 99 -10.18 17.71 -2.96
CA SER A 99 -10.67 18.59 -4.05
C SER A 99 -12.13 18.31 -4.40
N LEU A 100 -12.56 17.05 -4.42
CA LEU A 100 -13.97 16.68 -4.60
C LEU A 100 -14.85 17.17 -3.43
N GLY A 101 -14.32 17.12 -2.21
CA GLY A 101 -15.03 17.61 -1.02
C GLY A 101 -15.33 19.10 -1.08
N GLN A 102 -14.51 19.89 -1.77
CA GLN A 102 -14.72 21.33 -1.96
C GLN A 102 -15.94 21.66 -2.85
N LEU A 103 -16.50 20.68 -3.57
CA LEU A 103 -17.77 20.84 -4.29
C LEU A 103 -18.96 21.01 -3.34
N TYR A 104 -18.85 20.51 -2.11
CA TYR A 104 -19.89 20.66 -1.09
C TYR A 104 -19.76 22.02 -0.41
N THR A 105 -20.57 22.98 -0.86
CA THR A 105 -20.52 24.39 -0.40
C THR A 105 -20.79 24.56 1.09
N LYS A 106 -21.69 23.75 1.66
CA LYS A 106 -22.18 23.90 3.05
C LYS A 106 -21.32 23.13 4.09
N HIS A 107 -20.75 21.96 3.70
CA HIS A 107 -19.98 21.11 4.59
C HIS A 107 -18.78 20.50 3.85
N ARG A 108 -17.76 21.31 3.54
CA ARG A 108 -16.58 20.92 2.74
C ARG A 108 -15.81 19.74 3.32
N ILE A 109 -15.66 19.70 4.64
CA ILE A 109 -14.94 18.61 5.33
C ILE A 109 -15.73 17.30 5.21
N LEU A 110 -17.04 17.36 5.42
CA LEU A 110 -17.92 16.19 5.34
C LEU A 110 -17.96 15.62 3.91
N GLY A 111 -17.94 16.50 2.90
CA GLY A 111 -17.82 16.12 1.49
C GLY A 111 -16.52 15.40 1.17
N ALA A 112 -15.38 15.84 1.73
CA ALA A 112 -14.08 15.19 1.53
C ALA A 112 -14.04 13.80 2.18
N ILE A 113 -14.60 13.66 3.40
CA ILE A 113 -14.71 12.38 4.11
C ILE A 113 -15.59 11.41 3.33
N LEU A 114 -16.75 11.88 2.85
CA LEU A 114 -17.66 11.05 2.04
C LEU A 114 -17.00 10.59 0.74
N ALA A 115 -16.33 11.50 0.02
CA ALA A 115 -15.60 11.17 -1.20
C ALA A 115 -14.52 10.11 -0.94
N TYR A 116 -13.75 10.27 0.14
CA TYR A 116 -12.73 9.29 0.54
C TYR A 116 -13.36 7.93 0.86
N PHE A 117 -14.47 7.91 1.59
CA PHE A 117 -15.19 6.68 1.93
C PHE A 117 -15.68 5.95 0.68
N ILE A 118 -16.29 6.67 -0.28
CA ILE A 118 -16.77 6.09 -1.54
C ILE A 118 -15.60 5.50 -2.33
N VAL A 119 -14.51 6.25 -2.50
CA VAL A 119 -13.32 5.79 -3.23
C VAL A 119 -12.72 4.56 -2.56
N THR A 120 -12.63 4.54 -1.22
CA THR A 120 -12.11 3.39 -0.47
C THR A 120 -13.01 2.17 -0.63
N MET A 121 -14.33 2.32 -0.59
CA MET A 121 -15.27 1.23 -0.83
C MET A 121 -15.13 0.64 -2.23
N ILE A 122 -15.01 1.47 -3.26
CA ILE A 122 -14.78 1.01 -4.64
C ILE A 122 -13.46 0.24 -4.72
N MET A 123 -12.39 0.76 -4.14
CA MET A 123 -11.09 0.08 -4.12
C MET A 123 -11.14 -1.25 -3.38
N GLN A 124 -11.91 -1.33 -2.28
CA GLN A 124 -12.08 -2.57 -1.53
C GLN A 124 -12.76 -3.64 -2.39
N VAL A 125 -13.84 -3.29 -3.09
CA VAL A 125 -14.53 -4.22 -4.00
C VAL A 125 -13.61 -4.71 -5.12
N ILE A 126 -12.85 -3.80 -5.74
CA ILE A 126 -11.89 -4.17 -6.80
C ILE A 126 -10.80 -5.10 -6.26
N THR A 127 -10.29 -4.82 -5.05
CA THR A 127 -9.29 -5.65 -4.38
C THR A 127 -9.82 -7.07 -4.13
N TYR A 128 -11.06 -7.20 -3.64
CA TYR A 128 -11.68 -8.52 -3.45
C TYR A 128 -11.86 -9.26 -4.76
N LEU A 129 -12.32 -8.58 -5.81
CA LEU A 129 -12.47 -9.19 -7.14
C LEU A 129 -11.13 -9.65 -7.73
N ALA A 130 -10.07 -8.86 -7.54
CA ALA A 130 -8.72 -9.22 -7.98
C ALA A 130 -8.13 -10.41 -7.21
N MET A 131 -8.52 -10.60 -5.94
CA MET A 131 -8.09 -11.73 -5.12
C MET A 131 -8.87 -13.03 -5.38
N LEU A 132 -10.07 -12.95 -5.95
CA LEU A 132 -10.91 -14.14 -6.23
C LEU A 132 -10.19 -15.27 -6.98
N PRO A 133 -9.47 -15.01 -8.11
CA PRO A 133 -8.75 -16.07 -8.81
C PRO A 133 -7.59 -16.66 -7.99
N ALA A 134 -6.97 -15.87 -7.12
CA ALA A 134 -5.93 -16.35 -6.22
C ALA A 134 -6.50 -17.33 -5.18
N TYR A 135 -7.63 -16.99 -4.56
CA TYR A 135 -8.32 -17.90 -3.65
C TYR A 135 -8.79 -19.17 -4.33
N GLY A 136 -9.30 -19.08 -5.57
CA GLY A 136 -9.70 -20.26 -6.35
C GLY A 136 -8.55 -21.24 -6.57
N LYS A 137 -7.37 -20.75 -6.90
CA LYS A 137 -6.15 -21.57 -7.04
C LYS A 137 -5.73 -22.19 -5.71
N LEU A 138 -5.82 -21.44 -4.61
CA LEU A 138 -5.49 -21.95 -3.28
C LEU A 138 -6.41 -23.09 -2.85
N PHE A 139 -7.72 -22.94 -3.07
CA PHE A 139 -8.70 -24.02 -2.78
C PHE A 139 -8.48 -25.26 -3.64
N ALA A 140 -8.19 -25.08 -4.94
CA ALA A 140 -7.90 -26.18 -5.84
C ALA A 140 -6.62 -26.93 -5.42
N ALA A 141 -5.57 -26.24 -5.05
CA ALA A 141 -4.33 -26.84 -4.59
C ALA A 141 -4.50 -27.56 -3.25
N SER A 142 -5.25 -26.97 -2.29
CA SER A 142 -5.54 -27.62 -1.01
C SER A 142 -6.37 -28.90 -1.16
N ALA A 143 -7.29 -28.94 -2.14
CA ALA A 143 -8.06 -30.13 -2.46
C ALA A 143 -7.21 -31.22 -3.13
N ALA A 144 -6.18 -30.84 -3.87
CA ALA A 144 -5.22 -31.76 -4.51
C ALA A 144 -4.11 -32.25 -3.55
N GLY A 145 -3.99 -31.65 -2.36
CA GLY A 145 -2.90 -31.96 -1.42
C GLY A 145 -1.55 -31.35 -1.82
N ASP A 146 -1.54 -30.43 -2.79
CA ASP A 146 -0.34 -29.78 -3.27
C ASP A 146 -0.01 -28.56 -2.42
N THR A 147 1.27 -28.44 -2.01
CA THR A 147 1.79 -27.23 -1.34
C THR A 147 2.30 -26.25 -2.38
N LEU A 148 1.48 -25.28 -2.79
CA LEU A 148 1.92 -24.20 -3.67
C LEU A 148 2.63 -23.11 -2.87
N PRO A 149 3.76 -22.57 -3.38
CA PRO A 149 4.39 -21.40 -2.76
C PRO A 149 3.42 -20.22 -2.72
N LEU A 150 3.27 -19.60 -1.56
CA LEU A 150 2.29 -18.53 -1.31
C LEU A 150 2.39 -17.40 -2.35
N MET A 151 3.60 -17.03 -2.72
CA MET A 151 3.84 -15.91 -3.62
C MET A 151 3.41 -16.18 -5.08
N SER A 152 3.45 -17.44 -5.51
CA SER A 152 3.11 -17.80 -6.91
C SER A 152 1.66 -17.52 -7.28
N PHE A 153 0.72 -17.68 -6.35
CA PHE A 153 -0.69 -17.39 -6.59
C PHE A 153 -1.10 -15.97 -6.14
N MET A 154 -0.37 -15.34 -5.20
CA MET A 154 -0.67 -13.98 -4.75
C MET A 154 -0.10 -12.89 -5.66
N MET A 155 1.05 -13.13 -6.34
CA MET A 155 1.70 -12.13 -7.21
C MET A 155 0.78 -11.53 -8.27
N PRO A 156 -0.01 -12.30 -9.03
CA PRO A 156 -0.90 -11.73 -10.04
C PRO A 156 -1.93 -10.76 -9.43
N ALA A 157 -2.43 -11.09 -8.23
CA ALA A 157 -3.38 -10.24 -7.52
C ALA A 157 -2.74 -8.93 -7.05
N PHE A 158 -1.52 -8.99 -6.49
CA PHE A 158 -0.77 -7.79 -6.11
C PHE A 158 -0.51 -6.87 -7.31
N ILE A 159 -0.11 -7.43 -8.45
CA ILE A 159 0.11 -6.66 -9.69
C ILE A 159 -1.20 -6.02 -10.16
N ALA A 160 -2.31 -6.76 -10.16
CA ALA A 160 -3.61 -6.23 -10.55
C ALA A 160 -4.07 -5.08 -9.65
N ILE A 161 -3.92 -5.22 -8.32
CA ILE A 161 -4.24 -4.17 -7.35
C ILE A 161 -3.36 -2.94 -7.58
N LEU A 162 -2.06 -3.14 -7.82
CA LEU A 162 -1.12 -2.05 -8.05
C LEU A 162 -1.47 -1.27 -9.33
N ILE A 163 -1.75 -1.95 -10.43
CA ILE A 163 -2.19 -1.33 -11.69
C ILE A 163 -3.47 -0.52 -11.47
N THR A 164 -4.47 -1.11 -10.80
CA THR A 164 -5.74 -0.44 -10.52
C THR A 164 -5.54 0.81 -9.65
N THR A 165 -4.68 0.73 -8.62
CA THR A 165 -4.37 1.86 -7.74
C THR A 165 -3.67 2.98 -8.51
N ILE A 166 -2.76 2.67 -9.43
CA ILE A 166 -2.09 3.66 -10.28
C ILE A 166 -3.10 4.35 -11.21
N ILE A 167 -3.97 3.59 -11.86
CA ILE A 167 -5.01 4.14 -12.75
C ILE A 167 -5.92 5.11 -11.97
N LEU A 168 -6.36 4.72 -10.78
CA LEU A 168 -7.18 5.56 -9.93
C LEU A 168 -6.44 6.81 -9.47
N ALA A 169 -5.16 6.70 -9.09
CA ALA A 169 -4.34 7.85 -8.69
C ALA A 169 -4.18 8.86 -9.83
N ILE A 170 -3.97 8.39 -11.06
CA ILE A 170 -3.91 9.23 -12.26
C ILE A 170 -5.25 9.95 -12.47
N ALA A 171 -6.37 9.23 -12.40
CA ALA A 171 -7.71 9.81 -12.53
C ALA A 171 -7.95 10.90 -11.47
N MET A 172 -7.62 10.62 -10.20
CA MET A 172 -7.79 11.58 -9.10
C MET A 172 -6.85 12.79 -9.23
N TYR A 173 -5.66 12.60 -9.76
CA TYR A 173 -4.74 13.70 -10.06
C TYR A 173 -5.32 14.65 -11.13
N PHE A 174 -5.88 14.12 -12.22
CA PHE A 174 -6.54 14.91 -13.25
C PHE A 174 -7.80 15.63 -12.72
N ILE A 175 -8.60 14.96 -11.90
CA ILE A 175 -9.77 15.57 -11.23
C ILE A 175 -9.31 16.75 -10.37
N ASN A 176 -8.23 16.58 -9.59
CA ASN A 176 -7.67 17.64 -8.75
C ASN A 176 -7.25 18.87 -9.56
N ILE A 177 -6.51 18.68 -10.66
CA ILE A 177 -6.11 19.77 -11.56
C ILE A 177 -7.34 20.45 -12.17
N HIS A 178 -8.29 19.67 -12.70
CA HIS A 178 -9.48 20.21 -13.32
C HIS A 178 -10.35 21.06 -12.36
N MET A 179 -10.46 20.58 -11.12
CA MET A 179 -11.21 21.30 -10.08
C MET A 179 -10.52 22.62 -9.71
N MET A 180 -9.20 22.61 -9.57
CA MET A 180 -8.44 23.81 -9.23
C MET A 180 -8.43 24.86 -10.37
N THR A 181 -8.47 24.43 -11.63
CA THR A 181 -8.43 25.35 -12.78
C THR A 181 -9.78 25.95 -13.13
N LYS A 182 -10.89 25.17 -12.97
CA LYS A 182 -12.20 25.60 -13.47
C LYS A 182 -13.22 26.01 -12.41
N LYS A 183 -13.14 25.47 -11.18
CA LYS A 183 -14.14 25.72 -10.15
C LYS A 183 -13.67 26.53 -8.96
N LEU A 184 -12.39 26.51 -8.67
CA LEU A 184 -11.76 27.40 -7.71
C LEU A 184 -11.08 28.52 -8.51
N ASN A 185 -11.87 29.39 -9.16
CA ASN A 185 -11.36 30.66 -9.66
C ASN A 185 -10.72 31.37 -8.47
N LEU A 186 -9.41 31.18 -8.32
CA LEU A 186 -8.56 31.93 -7.40
C LEU A 186 -8.17 33.22 -8.12
N GLU A 187 -9.17 34.01 -8.48
CA GLU A 187 -9.01 35.42 -8.81
C GLU A 187 -8.97 36.24 -7.54
#